data_93cfa5d05b18e24837bbda10dfc25524
#
_entry.id   93cfa5d05b18e24837bbda10dfc25524
#
_cell.length_a   1.000
_cell.length_b   1.000
_cell.length_c   1.000
_cell.angle_alpha   90.00
_cell.angle_beta   90.00
_cell.angle_gamma   90.00
#
_symmetry.space_group_name_H-M   'P 1'
#
loop_
_entity.id
_entity.type
_entity.pdbx_description
1 polymer ?
#
loop_
_entity_poly.entity_id
_entity_poly.type
_entity_poly.pdbx_seq_one_letter_code
_entity_poly.pdbx_strand_id
1 'polypeptide(L)'
;MRLSLSTTICSCAMFAVSSSIQAAKVWTVDELVEKNIEARGGIAAIRAMKSLKLTGKLLLNQGQFEMAIVQTFKRPAQVRFEATVQGLTQTQVYDGKSGWQINPFSGRKDPERLSSDDSKGLAEAASEFDGSLVDWKAKGATVNYLGTEDVDGTLAHKIRLSRPNGDVEYIFLDPDHFLEIRTLSQRIEHGVQLAIETDLGDYEKVNGVYIPFATETGKQGSTDKQKTMINKAEVNPVVDDKVFAFPAAKSKK
;
A
#
# COMPACT_ATOMS: atom_id res chain seq x y z
N MET A 1 12.68 -71.94 57.39
CA MET A 1 12.26 -71.38 56.12
C MET A 1 12.01 -69.90 56.30
N ARG A 2 12.97 -69.00 55.95
CA ARG A 2 12.90 -67.56 56.13
C ARG A 2 12.62 -66.95 54.78
N LEU A 3 11.44 -66.28 54.64
CA LEU A 3 11.14 -65.46 53.46
C LEU A 3 11.75 -64.06 53.68
N SER A 4 12.57 -63.59 52.73
CA SER A 4 13.07 -62.24 52.64
C SER A 4 12.16 -61.44 51.74
N LEU A 5 11.58 -60.34 52.27
CA LEU A 5 10.76 -59.38 51.54
C LEU A 5 11.70 -58.33 50.95
N SER A 6 11.82 -58.29 49.62
CA SER A 6 12.56 -57.22 48.94
C SER A 6 11.64 -56.05 48.62
N THR A 7 11.89 -54.90 49.25
CA THR A 7 11.17 -53.67 49.00
C THR A 7 11.81 -52.91 47.85
N THR A 8 11.14 -52.86 46.71
CA THR A 8 11.57 -52.06 45.54
C THR A 8 11.07 -50.62 45.70
N ILE A 9 11.97 -49.68 45.90
CA ILE A 9 11.67 -48.23 45.93
C ILE A 9 11.64 -47.73 44.50
N CYS A 10 10.44 -47.38 44.02
CA CYS A 10 10.24 -46.75 42.73
C CYS A 10 10.46 -45.22 42.89
N SER A 11 11.60 -44.72 42.40
CA SER A 11 11.95 -43.30 42.42
C SER A 11 11.29 -42.60 41.25
N CYS A 12 10.17 -41.91 41.46
CA CYS A 12 9.55 -41.01 40.47
C CYS A 12 10.36 -39.70 40.36
N ALA A 13 11.17 -39.59 39.29
CA ALA A 13 11.80 -38.33 38.95
C ALA A 13 10.76 -37.39 38.31
N MET A 14 10.31 -36.36 39.03
CA MET A 14 9.50 -35.28 38.49
C MET A 14 10.40 -34.38 37.63
N PHE A 15 10.24 -34.45 36.31
CA PHE A 15 10.76 -33.43 35.41
C PHE A 15 9.92 -32.17 35.50
N ALA A 16 10.42 -31.15 36.17
CA ALA A 16 9.86 -29.81 36.16
C ALA A 16 10.16 -29.18 34.79
N VAL A 17 9.19 -29.14 33.87
CA VAL A 17 9.27 -28.38 32.63
C VAL A 17 9.11 -26.90 33.01
N SER A 18 10.23 -26.19 33.09
CA SER A 18 10.24 -24.74 33.24
C SER A 18 9.84 -24.11 31.91
N SER A 19 8.54 -23.82 31.74
CA SER A 19 8.07 -22.99 30.65
C SER A 19 8.54 -21.56 30.88
N SER A 20 9.60 -21.14 30.21
CA SER A 20 10.00 -19.73 30.16
C SER A 20 8.91 -18.98 29.41
N ILE A 21 8.07 -18.22 30.13
CA ILE A 21 7.17 -17.23 29.54
C ILE A 21 8.07 -16.12 29.01
N GLN A 22 8.35 -16.16 27.71
CA GLN A 22 9.03 -15.08 27.03
C GLN A 22 8.05 -13.92 26.98
N ALA A 23 8.35 -12.82 27.68
CA ALA A 23 7.52 -11.63 27.60
C ALA A 23 7.44 -11.18 26.12
N ALA A 24 6.23 -10.97 25.63
CA ALA A 24 6.02 -10.48 24.26
C ALA A 24 6.76 -9.14 24.11
N LYS A 25 7.51 -8.99 23.02
CA LYS A 25 8.24 -7.74 22.73
C LYS A 25 7.24 -6.58 22.65
N VAL A 26 7.49 -5.53 23.43
CA VAL A 26 6.75 -4.27 23.33
C VAL A 26 7.41 -3.45 22.22
N TRP A 27 6.70 -3.26 21.12
CA TRP A 27 7.17 -2.47 19.98
C TRP A 27 6.92 -0.98 20.22
N THR A 28 7.88 -0.16 19.85
CA THR A 28 7.67 1.27 19.65
C THR A 28 7.26 1.55 18.20
N VAL A 29 6.60 2.68 17.96
CA VAL A 29 6.21 3.08 16.60
C VAL A 29 7.42 3.32 15.71
N ASP A 30 8.49 3.93 16.24
CA ASP A 30 9.71 4.19 15.47
C ASP A 30 10.40 2.89 15.05
N GLU A 31 10.45 1.86 15.91
CA GLU A 31 10.98 0.53 15.57
C GLU A 31 10.16 -0.13 14.45
N LEU A 32 8.82 -0.07 14.51
CA LEU A 32 7.97 -0.65 13.47
C LEU A 32 8.13 0.05 12.13
N VAL A 33 8.23 1.37 12.12
CA VAL A 33 8.50 2.16 10.90
C VAL A 33 9.87 1.82 10.33
N GLU A 34 10.90 1.70 11.17
CA GLU A 34 12.24 1.31 10.74
C GLU A 34 12.23 -0.10 10.13
N LYS A 35 11.58 -1.07 10.78
CA LYS A 35 11.41 -2.43 10.27
C LYS A 35 10.68 -2.48 8.94
N ASN A 36 9.61 -1.71 8.77
CA ASN A 36 8.91 -1.61 7.49
C ASN A 36 9.83 -1.04 6.39
N ILE A 37 10.54 0.05 6.68
CA ILE A 37 11.49 0.65 5.72
C ILE A 37 12.61 -0.34 5.35
N GLU A 38 13.17 -1.07 6.32
CA GLU A 38 14.16 -2.13 6.08
C GLU A 38 13.57 -3.24 5.17
N ALA A 39 12.39 -3.74 5.51
CA ALA A 39 11.69 -4.78 4.77
C ALA A 39 11.44 -4.38 3.31
N ARG A 40 11.12 -3.12 3.07
CA ARG A 40 10.91 -2.56 1.73
C ARG A 40 12.18 -2.30 0.93
N GLY A 41 13.36 -2.60 1.47
CA GLY A 41 14.65 -2.48 0.81
C GLY A 41 15.58 -1.41 1.37
N GLY A 42 15.16 -0.73 2.42
CA GLY A 42 15.91 0.29 3.13
C GLY A 42 15.75 1.70 2.55
N ILE A 43 15.94 2.70 3.43
CA ILE A 43 15.68 4.11 3.10
C ILE A 43 16.52 4.62 1.92
N ALA A 44 17.75 4.13 1.75
CA ALA A 44 18.61 4.55 0.66
C ALA A 44 18.07 4.13 -0.71
N ALA A 45 17.62 2.87 -0.84
CA ALA A 45 17.02 2.35 -2.08
C ALA A 45 15.70 3.06 -2.39
N ILE A 46 14.85 3.26 -1.38
CA ILE A 46 13.56 3.94 -1.52
C ILE A 46 13.77 5.41 -1.96
N ARG A 47 14.68 6.14 -1.35
CA ARG A 47 14.98 7.53 -1.75
C ARG A 47 15.67 7.66 -3.10
N ALA A 48 16.40 6.62 -3.52
CA ALA A 48 17.01 6.57 -4.86
C ALA A 48 15.97 6.39 -5.97
N MET A 49 14.75 5.97 -5.65
CA MET A 49 13.64 5.84 -6.59
C MET A 49 13.09 7.22 -6.96
N LYS A 50 13.41 7.70 -8.16
CA LYS A 50 12.98 8.99 -8.71
C LYS A 50 11.72 8.88 -9.55
N SER A 51 11.53 7.73 -10.17
CA SER A 51 10.35 7.38 -10.96
C SER A 51 10.05 5.90 -10.83
N LEU A 52 8.79 5.54 -11.03
CA LEU A 52 8.30 4.17 -11.01
C LEU A 52 7.26 4.02 -12.12
N LYS A 53 7.37 2.95 -12.91
CA LYS A 53 6.35 2.59 -13.91
C LYS A 53 5.90 1.17 -13.64
N LEU A 54 4.59 1.01 -13.46
CA LEU A 54 3.93 -0.27 -13.26
C LEU A 54 3.05 -0.55 -14.47
N THR A 55 3.14 -1.75 -15.02
CA THR A 55 2.28 -2.20 -16.11
C THR A 55 1.61 -3.48 -15.68
N GLY A 56 0.31 -3.60 -15.92
CA GLY A 56 -0.44 -4.74 -15.44
C GLY A 56 -1.90 -4.73 -15.89
N LYS A 57 -2.74 -5.28 -15.06
CA LYS A 57 -4.17 -5.45 -15.31
C LYS A 57 -4.98 -4.99 -14.10
N LEU A 58 -6.13 -4.39 -14.37
CA LEU A 58 -7.17 -4.10 -13.40
C LEU A 58 -8.34 -5.04 -13.68
N LEU A 59 -8.71 -5.82 -12.69
CA LEU A 59 -9.85 -6.74 -12.72
C LEU A 59 -10.99 -6.13 -11.91
N LEU A 60 -12.16 -6.02 -12.52
CA LEU A 60 -13.38 -5.48 -11.96
C LEU A 60 -14.44 -6.58 -11.90
N ASN A 61 -15.45 -6.40 -11.06
CA ASN A 61 -16.59 -7.34 -10.94
C ASN A 61 -16.09 -8.78 -10.78
N GLN A 62 -15.22 -9.03 -9.81
CA GLN A 62 -14.63 -10.36 -9.54
C GLN A 62 -13.92 -10.99 -10.76
N GLY A 63 -13.27 -10.16 -11.58
CA GLY A 63 -12.48 -10.61 -12.74
C GLY A 63 -13.28 -10.77 -14.03
N GLN A 64 -14.58 -10.47 -14.03
CA GLN A 64 -15.42 -10.54 -15.26
C GLN A 64 -15.05 -9.45 -16.27
N PHE A 65 -14.43 -8.37 -15.81
CA PHE A 65 -14.01 -7.26 -16.66
C PHE A 65 -12.54 -6.94 -16.42
N GLU A 66 -11.75 -6.94 -17.49
CA GLU A 66 -10.31 -6.70 -17.45
C GLU A 66 -9.94 -5.45 -18.25
N MET A 67 -9.10 -4.59 -17.65
CA MET A 67 -8.49 -3.45 -18.31
C MET A 67 -6.97 -3.56 -18.22
N ALA A 68 -6.26 -3.27 -19.30
CA ALA A 68 -4.81 -3.07 -19.24
C ALA A 68 -4.51 -1.74 -18.54
N ILE A 69 -3.56 -1.75 -17.60
CA ILE A 69 -3.19 -0.54 -16.86
C ILE A 69 -1.71 -0.19 -17.01
N VAL A 70 -1.45 1.12 -16.98
CA VAL A 70 -0.12 1.69 -16.81
C VAL A 70 -0.19 2.76 -15.74
N GLN A 71 0.66 2.65 -14.74
CA GLN A 71 0.81 3.64 -13.67
C GLN A 71 2.22 4.19 -13.73
N THR A 72 2.37 5.50 -13.82
CA THR A 72 3.66 6.17 -13.89
C THR A 72 3.75 7.22 -12.80
N PHE A 73 4.75 7.09 -11.93
CA PHE A 73 5.04 8.01 -10.84
C PHE A 73 6.39 8.69 -11.08
N LYS A 74 6.50 9.96 -10.68
CA LYS A 74 7.76 10.69 -10.73
C LYS A 74 7.84 11.73 -9.61
N ARG A 75 8.99 11.81 -8.94
CA ARG A 75 9.23 12.85 -7.94
C ARG A 75 9.26 14.25 -8.57
N PRO A 76 8.83 15.28 -7.80
CA PRO A 76 8.49 15.20 -6.37
C PRO A 76 7.08 14.64 -6.09
N ALA A 77 6.07 14.87 -6.93
CA ALA A 77 4.71 14.44 -6.72
C ALA A 77 3.92 14.45 -8.04
N GLN A 78 4.31 13.62 -8.99
CA GLN A 78 3.62 13.47 -10.27
C GLN A 78 3.14 12.04 -10.44
N VAL A 79 1.92 11.87 -10.93
CA VAL A 79 1.35 10.56 -11.24
C VAL A 79 0.50 10.62 -12.50
N ARG A 80 0.55 9.53 -13.26
CA ARG A 80 -0.31 9.27 -14.43
C ARG A 80 -0.82 7.84 -14.33
N PHE A 81 -2.14 7.69 -14.31
CA PHE A 81 -2.84 6.42 -14.39
C PHE A 81 -3.53 6.31 -15.74
N GLU A 82 -3.36 5.17 -16.39
CA GLU A 82 -4.01 4.82 -17.65
C GLU A 82 -4.67 3.47 -17.51
N ALA A 83 -5.93 3.38 -17.93
CA ALA A 83 -6.69 2.14 -17.96
C ALA A 83 -7.33 1.98 -19.34
N THR A 84 -6.97 0.91 -20.05
CA THR A 84 -7.36 0.68 -21.44
C THR A 84 -8.19 -0.58 -21.60
N VAL A 85 -9.31 -0.45 -22.26
CA VAL A 85 -10.16 -1.58 -22.72
C VAL A 85 -10.75 -1.26 -24.07
N GLN A 86 -10.77 -2.24 -24.97
CA GLN A 86 -11.35 -2.12 -26.33
C GLN A 86 -10.84 -0.88 -27.12
N GLY A 87 -9.57 -0.53 -26.94
CA GLY A 87 -8.94 0.62 -27.60
C GLY A 87 -9.30 1.99 -27.02
N LEU A 88 -10.12 2.06 -25.98
CA LEU A 88 -10.42 3.28 -25.24
C LEU A 88 -9.54 3.34 -23.99
N THR A 89 -8.88 4.48 -23.77
CA THR A 89 -8.02 4.70 -22.60
C THR A 89 -8.57 5.81 -21.74
N GLN A 90 -8.92 5.50 -20.50
CA GLN A 90 -9.10 6.48 -19.44
C GLN A 90 -7.73 6.91 -18.95
N THR A 91 -7.54 8.20 -18.76
CA THR A 91 -6.30 8.78 -18.24
C THR A 91 -6.60 9.71 -17.09
N GLN A 92 -5.91 9.56 -15.98
CA GLN A 92 -5.95 10.47 -14.83
C GLN A 92 -4.53 10.87 -14.47
N VAL A 93 -4.30 12.17 -14.26
CA VAL A 93 -2.97 12.73 -14.05
C VAL A 93 -3.00 13.79 -12.96
N TYR A 94 -1.95 13.79 -12.15
CA TYR A 94 -1.60 14.89 -11.27
C TYR A 94 -0.18 15.37 -11.63
N ASP A 95 -0.05 16.64 -11.95
CA ASP A 95 1.21 17.22 -12.47
C ASP A 95 2.12 17.81 -11.37
N GLY A 96 1.75 17.59 -10.10
CA GLY A 96 2.40 18.17 -8.93
C GLY A 96 1.70 19.43 -8.39
N LYS A 97 0.67 19.91 -9.08
CA LYS A 97 -0.10 21.13 -8.71
C LYS A 97 -1.59 20.96 -8.91
N SER A 98 -2.00 20.31 -9.99
CA SER A 98 -3.39 20.16 -10.38
C SER A 98 -3.62 18.81 -11.06
N GLY A 99 -4.85 18.30 -10.92
CA GLY A 99 -5.29 17.09 -11.61
C GLY A 99 -6.01 17.39 -12.92
N TRP A 100 -5.93 16.41 -13.84
CA TRP A 100 -6.74 16.39 -15.04
C TRP A 100 -7.04 14.95 -15.46
N GLN A 101 -8.06 14.78 -16.31
CA GLN A 101 -8.45 13.47 -16.82
C GLN A 101 -8.94 13.51 -18.26
N ILE A 102 -8.94 12.35 -18.89
CA ILE A 102 -9.72 12.00 -20.07
C ILE A 102 -10.52 10.77 -19.72
N ASN A 103 -11.85 10.83 -19.83
CA ASN A 103 -12.70 9.69 -19.50
C ASN A 103 -13.65 9.35 -20.66
N PRO A 104 -13.22 8.55 -21.65
CA PRO A 104 -14.03 8.17 -22.79
C PRO A 104 -15.24 7.30 -22.40
N PHE A 105 -15.19 6.61 -21.26
CA PHE A 105 -16.30 5.76 -20.77
C PHE A 105 -17.51 6.57 -20.31
N SER A 106 -17.31 7.83 -19.92
CA SER A 106 -18.38 8.79 -19.64
C SER A 106 -18.76 9.68 -20.83
N GLY A 107 -18.31 9.33 -22.04
CA GLY A 107 -18.51 10.10 -23.27
C GLY A 107 -17.60 11.33 -23.44
N ARG A 108 -16.67 11.56 -22.49
CA ARG A 108 -15.76 12.72 -22.48
C ARG A 108 -14.41 12.32 -23.08
N LYS A 109 -14.17 12.71 -24.32
CA LYS A 109 -12.93 12.39 -25.06
C LYS A 109 -11.88 13.50 -24.99
N ASP A 110 -12.28 14.69 -24.57
CA ASP A 110 -11.37 15.83 -24.40
C ASP A 110 -10.82 15.85 -22.96
N PRO A 111 -9.60 16.37 -22.76
CA PRO A 111 -9.04 16.52 -21.43
C PRO A 111 -9.82 17.57 -20.64
N GLU A 112 -10.12 17.26 -19.38
CA GLU A 112 -10.78 18.17 -18.45
C GLU A 112 -9.95 18.28 -17.15
N ARG A 113 -9.94 19.47 -16.54
CA ARG A 113 -9.31 19.68 -15.24
C ARG A 113 -10.21 19.14 -14.15
N LEU A 114 -9.57 18.50 -13.18
CA LEU A 114 -10.22 18.05 -11.96
C LEU A 114 -10.30 19.20 -10.94
N SER A 115 -11.30 19.17 -10.10
CA SER A 115 -11.35 20.00 -8.90
C SER A 115 -10.24 19.60 -7.91
N SER A 116 -10.00 20.39 -6.88
CA SER A 116 -9.09 20.03 -5.80
C SER A 116 -9.53 18.75 -5.10
N ASP A 117 -10.82 18.60 -4.85
CA ASP A 117 -11.38 17.41 -4.19
C ASP A 117 -11.24 16.16 -5.07
N ASP A 118 -11.56 16.25 -6.36
CA ASP A 118 -11.40 15.14 -7.32
C ASP A 118 -9.93 14.74 -7.54
N SER A 119 -9.00 15.69 -7.32
CA SER A 119 -7.55 15.45 -7.47
C SER A 119 -6.89 14.89 -6.21
N LYS A 120 -7.58 14.89 -5.06
CA LYS A 120 -7.01 14.62 -3.74
C LYS A 120 -6.33 13.24 -3.68
N GLY A 121 -7.02 12.20 -4.14
CA GLY A 121 -6.46 10.84 -4.19
C GLY A 121 -5.25 10.71 -5.13
N LEU A 122 -5.24 11.45 -6.25
CA LEU A 122 -4.10 11.47 -7.17
C LEU A 122 -2.89 12.18 -6.55
N ALA A 123 -3.13 13.31 -5.85
CA ALA A 123 -2.07 14.06 -5.17
C ALA A 123 -1.44 13.22 -4.03
N GLU A 124 -2.26 12.48 -3.27
CA GLU A 124 -1.81 11.55 -2.25
C GLU A 124 -0.95 10.44 -2.87
N ALA A 125 -1.47 9.73 -3.87
CA ALA A 125 -0.74 8.68 -4.57
C ALA A 125 0.59 9.19 -5.18
N ALA A 126 0.61 10.40 -5.72
CA ALA A 126 1.81 11.02 -6.28
C ALA A 126 2.87 11.37 -5.23
N SER A 127 2.46 11.78 -4.02
CA SER A 127 3.38 12.18 -2.95
C SER A 127 3.89 10.99 -2.12
N GLU A 128 3.19 9.86 -2.17
CA GLU A 128 3.43 8.72 -1.30
C GLU A 128 3.72 7.41 -2.05
N PHE A 129 4.07 7.47 -3.35
CA PHE A 129 4.41 6.26 -4.11
C PHE A 129 5.62 5.49 -3.55
N ASP A 130 6.39 6.12 -2.69
CA ASP A 130 7.48 5.51 -1.91
C ASP A 130 7.03 4.96 -0.55
N GLY A 131 5.76 5.13 -0.20
CA GLY A 131 5.14 4.69 1.04
C GLY A 131 4.83 5.83 2.01
N SER A 132 3.68 5.74 2.66
CA SER A 132 3.18 6.77 3.58
C SER A 132 4.05 6.91 4.83
N LEU A 133 4.71 5.83 5.29
CA LEU A 133 5.62 5.84 6.44
C LEU A 133 6.99 6.45 6.13
N VAL A 134 7.35 6.62 4.85
CA VAL A 134 8.63 7.22 4.46
C VAL A 134 8.58 8.73 4.69
N ASP A 135 9.57 9.23 5.43
CA ASP A 135 9.70 10.67 5.75
C ASP A 135 8.44 11.31 6.37
N TRP A 136 7.61 10.52 7.07
CA TRP A 136 6.33 10.95 7.63
C TRP A 136 6.45 12.21 8.51
N LYS A 137 7.53 12.34 9.31
CA LYS A 137 7.79 13.53 10.13
C LYS A 137 7.99 14.77 9.26
N ALA A 138 8.74 14.64 8.17
CA ALA A 138 8.98 15.74 7.23
C ALA A 138 7.73 16.12 6.44
N LYS A 139 6.81 15.15 6.20
CA LYS A 139 5.49 15.37 5.61
C LYS A 139 4.49 15.98 6.61
N GLY A 140 4.89 16.23 7.85
CA GLY A 140 4.03 16.79 8.91
C GLY A 140 3.00 15.83 9.48
N ALA A 141 3.09 14.55 9.18
CA ALA A 141 2.21 13.53 9.71
C ALA A 141 2.58 13.15 11.16
N THR A 142 1.62 12.56 11.86
CA THR A 142 1.86 11.90 13.16
C THR A 142 1.55 10.41 13.03
N VAL A 143 2.34 9.58 13.73
CA VAL A 143 2.22 8.13 13.67
C VAL A 143 2.09 7.55 15.08
N ASN A 144 1.14 6.64 15.28
CA ASN A 144 0.89 5.98 16.54
C ASN A 144 0.77 4.46 16.33
N TYR A 145 1.42 3.67 17.18
CA TYR A 145 1.19 2.22 17.24
C TYR A 145 -0.06 1.93 18.09
N LEU A 146 -1.00 1.17 17.55
CA LEU A 146 -2.28 0.84 18.20
C LEU A 146 -2.34 -0.61 18.74
N GLY A 147 -1.22 -1.34 18.72
CA GLY A 147 -1.21 -2.76 19.05
C GLY A 147 -1.39 -3.64 17.82
N THR A 148 -1.85 -4.85 18.02
CA THR A 148 -2.10 -5.81 16.94
C THR A 148 -3.59 -5.97 16.67
N GLU A 149 -3.94 -6.29 15.41
CA GLU A 149 -5.31 -6.58 14.97
C GLU A 149 -5.27 -7.75 13.98
N ASP A 150 -6.28 -8.59 14.01
CA ASP A 150 -6.40 -9.71 13.07
C ASP A 150 -6.77 -9.19 11.67
N VAL A 151 -5.97 -9.57 10.69
CA VAL A 151 -6.20 -9.34 9.27
C VAL A 151 -6.20 -10.70 8.58
N ASP A 152 -7.38 -11.22 8.32
CA ASP A 152 -7.60 -12.52 7.64
C ASP A 152 -6.78 -13.67 8.24
N GLY A 153 -6.70 -13.73 9.58
CA GLY A 153 -5.97 -14.75 10.34
C GLY A 153 -4.52 -14.40 10.64
N THR A 154 -4.03 -13.24 10.20
CA THR A 154 -2.70 -12.70 10.54
C THR A 154 -2.81 -11.63 11.61
N LEU A 155 -2.15 -11.81 12.76
CA LEU A 155 -2.14 -10.82 13.84
C LEU A 155 -1.16 -9.68 13.52
N ALA A 156 -1.60 -8.75 12.67
CA ALA A 156 -0.79 -7.67 12.11
C ALA A 156 -0.56 -6.52 13.09
N HIS A 157 0.60 -5.86 13.01
CA HIS A 157 0.86 -4.62 13.73
C HIS A 157 0.08 -3.47 13.12
N LYS A 158 -0.80 -2.83 13.88
CA LYS A 158 -1.64 -1.71 13.43
C LYS A 158 -1.02 -0.38 13.78
N ILE A 159 -0.71 0.40 12.75
CA ILE A 159 -0.18 1.76 12.85
C ILE A 159 -1.24 2.73 12.34
N ARG A 160 -1.46 3.82 13.09
CA ARG A 160 -2.29 4.95 12.64
C ARG A 160 -1.40 6.10 12.21
N LEU A 161 -1.52 6.51 10.98
CA LEU A 161 -0.91 7.72 10.43
C LEU A 161 -1.99 8.80 10.28
N SER A 162 -1.75 10.00 10.80
CA SER A 162 -2.66 11.15 10.66
C SER A 162 -1.95 12.26 9.92
N ARG A 163 -2.55 12.72 8.82
CA ARG A 163 -2.00 13.78 7.95
C ARG A 163 -2.46 15.16 8.42
N PRO A 164 -1.72 16.25 8.10
CA PRO A 164 -2.09 17.61 8.49
C PRO A 164 -3.45 18.08 7.97
N ASN A 165 -3.91 17.50 6.85
CA ASN A 165 -5.22 17.79 6.26
C ASN A 165 -6.40 17.10 6.96
N GLY A 166 -6.12 16.31 8.02
CA GLY A 166 -7.11 15.55 8.78
C GLY A 166 -7.39 14.14 8.26
N ASP A 167 -6.82 13.75 7.13
CA ASP A 167 -6.95 12.39 6.62
C ASP A 167 -6.17 11.41 7.51
N VAL A 168 -6.70 10.21 7.65
CA VAL A 168 -6.13 9.15 8.50
C VAL A 168 -5.90 7.91 7.65
N GLU A 169 -4.77 7.24 7.88
CA GLU A 169 -4.49 5.94 7.32
C GLU A 169 -4.14 4.96 8.44
N TYR A 170 -4.75 3.78 8.40
CA TYR A 170 -4.32 2.66 9.22
C TYR A 170 -3.51 1.71 8.35
N ILE A 171 -2.33 1.36 8.81
CA ILE A 171 -1.37 0.52 8.10
C ILE A 171 -1.18 -0.73 8.94
N PHE A 172 -1.35 -1.89 8.31
CA PHE A 172 -1.24 -3.18 8.96
C PHE A 172 0.00 -3.88 8.42
N LEU A 173 0.99 -4.08 9.30
CA LEU A 173 2.26 -4.72 8.96
C LEU A 173 2.23 -6.19 9.34
N ASP A 174 2.70 -7.03 8.44
CA ASP A 174 2.96 -8.45 8.72
C ASP A 174 3.90 -8.58 9.93
N PRO A 175 3.62 -9.48 10.90
CA PRO A 175 4.41 -9.58 12.11
C PRO A 175 5.82 -10.14 11.91
N ASP A 176 6.05 -10.90 10.83
CA ASP A 176 7.32 -11.58 10.56
C ASP A 176 8.16 -10.82 9.54
N HIS A 177 7.52 -10.26 8.51
CA HIS A 177 8.19 -9.60 7.38
C HIS A 177 8.12 -8.08 7.42
N PHE A 178 7.23 -7.48 8.23
CA PHE A 178 7.00 -6.03 8.37
C PHE A 178 6.61 -5.30 7.06
N LEU A 179 6.21 -6.03 6.03
CA LEU A 179 5.59 -5.45 4.84
C LEU A 179 4.12 -5.12 5.13
N GLU A 180 3.58 -4.13 4.42
CA GLU A 180 2.16 -3.79 4.51
C GLU A 180 1.31 -4.93 3.91
N ILE A 181 0.37 -5.49 4.67
CA ILE A 181 -0.60 -6.47 4.16
C ILE A 181 -1.96 -5.86 3.91
N ARG A 182 -2.28 -4.75 4.62
CA ARG A 182 -3.50 -3.98 4.43
C ARG A 182 -3.28 -2.53 4.77
N THR A 183 -3.95 -1.63 4.04
CA THR A 183 -4.14 -0.23 4.44
C THR A 183 -5.62 0.11 4.46
N LEU A 184 -6.01 1.05 5.33
CA LEU A 184 -7.35 1.61 5.40
C LEU A 184 -7.24 3.13 5.46
N SER A 185 -7.49 3.79 4.32
CA SER A 185 -7.49 5.25 4.21
C SER A 185 -8.87 5.81 4.53
N GLN A 186 -8.91 6.81 5.39
CA GLN A 186 -10.12 7.55 5.75
C GLN A 186 -9.92 9.03 5.40
N ARG A 187 -10.77 9.57 4.53
CA ARG A 187 -10.71 10.95 4.07
C ARG A 187 -12.10 11.52 3.78
N ILE A 188 -12.20 12.84 3.70
CA ILE A 188 -13.42 13.52 3.31
C ILE A 188 -13.28 14.00 1.87
N GLU A 189 -14.21 13.59 1.00
CA GLU A 189 -14.35 14.07 -0.38
C GLU A 189 -15.77 14.55 -0.59
N HIS A 190 -15.95 15.76 -1.15
CA HIS A 190 -17.26 16.39 -1.35
C HIS A 190 -18.17 16.36 -0.10
N GLY A 191 -17.58 16.51 1.09
CA GLY A 191 -18.29 16.45 2.37
C GLY A 191 -18.71 15.07 2.83
N VAL A 192 -18.36 13.99 2.10
CA VAL A 192 -18.65 12.62 2.45
C VAL A 192 -17.39 11.92 2.97
N GLN A 193 -17.51 11.24 4.09
CA GLN A 193 -16.42 10.41 4.60
C GLN A 193 -16.29 9.15 3.75
N LEU A 194 -15.12 8.94 3.18
CA LEU A 194 -14.73 7.73 2.45
C LEU A 194 -13.78 6.91 3.31
N ALA A 195 -14.00 5.60 3.33
CA ALA A 195 -13.10 4.61 3.93
C ALA A 195 -12.75 3.58 2.85
N ILE A 196 -11.52 3.61 2.38
CA ILE A 196 -10.99 2.76 1.31
C ILE A 196 -9.99 1.79 1.91
N GLU A 197 -10.26 0.53 1.75
CA GLU A 197 -9.41 -0.57 2.17
C GLU A 197 -8.64 -1.11 0.97
N THR A 198 -7.34 -1.36 1.15
CA THR A 198 -6.48 -1.98 0.14
C THR A 198 -5.70 -3.10 0.80
N ASP A 199 -5.88 -4.31 0.31
CA ASP A 199 -5.03 -5.46 0.62
C ASP A 199 -3.84 -5.47 -0.34
N LEU A 200 -2.65 -5.78 0.18
CA LEU A 200 -1.40 -5.78 -0.57
C LEU A 200 -0.72 -7.16 -0.46
N GLY A 201 -0.22 -7.66 -1.57
CA GLY A 201 0.43 -8.96 -1.63
C GLY A 201 1.38 -9.11 -2.80
N ASP A 202 1.92 -10.32 -2.96
CA ASP A 202 2.82 -10.69 -4.05
C ASP A 202 3.99 -9.70 -4.19
N TYR A 203 4.66 -9.42 -3.08
CA TYR A 203 5.78 -8.48 -3.06
C TYR A 203 6.98 -9.03 -3.85
N GLU A 204 7.43 -8.27 -4.84
CA GLU A 204 8.63 -8.58 -5.62
C GLU A 204 9.72 -7.51 -5.43
N LYS A 205 10.98 -7.95 -5.45
CA LYS A 205 12.13 -7.05 -5.33
C LYS A 205 12.56 -6.54 -6.69
N VAL A 206 12.41 -5.23 -6.92
CA VAL A 206 12.79 -4.56 -8.18
C VAL A 206 13.82 -3.47 -7.87
N ASN A 207 15.03 -3.60 -8.40
CA ASN A 207 16.16 -2.67 -8.15
C ASN A 207 16.37 -2.33 -6.66
N GLY A 208 16.23 -3.35 -5.79
CA GLY A 208 16.47 -3.22 -4.36
C GLY A 208 15.26 -2.79 -3.53
N VAL A 209 14.14 -2.39 -4.14
CA VAL A 209 12.90 -2.01 -3.46
C VAL A 209 11.84 -3.11 -3.62
N TYR A 210 11.15 -3.46 -2.54
CA TYR A 210 10.00 -4.37 -2.60
C TYR A 210 8.73 -3.58 -2.97
N ILE A 211 8.03 -4.07 -3.99
CA ILE A 211 6.82 -3.48 -4.57
C ILE A 211 5.72 -4.54 -4.55
N PRO A 212 4.49 -4.23 -4.10
CA PRO A 212 3.38 -5.17 -4.19
C PRO A 212 2.96 -5.36 -5.66
N PHE A 213 2.86 -6.60 -6.10
CA PHE A 213 2.43 -6.96 -7.46
C PHE A 213 0.94 -7.31 -7.52
N ALA A 214 0.30 -7.53 -6.38
CA ALA A 214 -1.14 -7.67 -6.28
C ALA A 214 -1.70 -6.70 -5.23
N THR A 215 -2.79 -6.00 -5.59
CA THR A 215 -3.58 -5.24 -4.62
C THR A 215 -5.07 -5.44 -4.88
N GLU A 216 -5.86 -5.47 -3.80
CA GLU A 216 -7.32 -5.51 -3.87
C GLU A 216 -7.88 -4.30 -3.12
N THR A 217 -8.51 -3.38 -3.86
CA THR A 217 -8.97 -2.09 -3.33
C THR A 217 -10.48 -1.95 -3.44
N GLY A 218 -11.12 -1.52 -2.36
CA GLY A 218 -12.56 -1.27 -2.33
C GLY A 218 -12.98 -0.43 -1.14
N LYS A 219 -14.26 -0.16 -1.00
CA LYS A 219 -14.78 0.44 0.22
C LYS A 219 -14.60 -0.53 1.39
N GLN A 220 -14.29 -0.01 2.56
CA GLN A 220 -14.15 -0.83 3.77
C GLN A 220 -15.36 -1.75 3.97
N GLY A 221 -15.08 -3.04 4.16
CA GLY A 221 -16.11 -4.08 4.35
C GLY A 221 -16.88 -4.48 3.08
N SER A 222 -16.51 -3.95 1.91
CA SER A 222 -17.12 -4.37 0.64
C SER A 222 -16.49 -5.67 0.14
N THR A 223 -17.33 -6.54 -0.41
CA THR A 223 -16.88 -7.73 -1.17
C THR A 223 -16.59 -7.40 -2.64
N ASP A 224 -17.05 -6.24 -3.12
CA ASP A 224 -16.76 -5.74 -4.47
C ASP A 224 -15.45 -4.91 -4.44
N LYS A 225 -14.34 -5.62 -4.54
CA LYS A 225 -13.00 -5.01 -4.61
C LYS A 225 -12.47 -5.08 -6.05
N GLN A 226 -11.76 -4.05 -6.44
CA GLN A 226 -10.98 -4.02 -7.68
C GLN A 226 -9.64 -4.67 -7.41
N LYS A 227 -9.24 -5.63 -8.27
CA LYS A 227 -7.94 -6.28 -8.15
C LYS A 227 -6.98 -5.75 -9.20
N THR A 228 -5.87 -5.20 -8.75
CA THR A 228 -4.73 -4.84 -9.61
C THR A 228 -3.69 -5.95 -9.57
N MET A 229 -3.24 -6.37 -10.74
CA MET A 229 -2.14 -7.33 -10.90
C MET A 229 -1.05 -6.70 -11.76
N ILE A 230 0.13 -6.51 -11.20
CA ILE A 230 1.28 -5.96 -11.90
C ILE A 230 2.01 -7.09 -12.62
N ASN A 231 2.35 -6.88 -13.88
CA ASN A 231 3.12 -7.81 -14.69
C ASN A 231 4.58 -7.35 -14.83
N LYS A 232 4.82 -6.03 -14.72
CA LYS A 232 6.15 -5.44 -14.85
C LYS A 232 6.24 -4.17 -14.01
N ALA A 233 7.31 -4.05 -13.23
CA ALA A 233 7.69 -2.84 -12.54
C ALA A 233 9.07 -2.36 -13.03
N GLU A 234 9.20 -1.07 -13.29
CA GLU A 234 10.44 -0.41 -13.74
C GLU A 234 10.76 0.73 -12.78
N VAL A 235 11.86 0.60 -12.05
CA VAL A 235 12.37 1.64 -11.15
C VAL A 235 13.34 2.52 -11.92
N ASN A 236 13.15 3.84 -11.81
CA ASN A 236 13.92 4.87 -12.51
C ASN A 236 13.88 4.80 -14.05
N PRO A 237 12.74 4.46 -14.70
CA PRO A 237 12.64 4.66 -16.14
C PRO A 237 12.79 6.14 -16.51
N VAL A 238 13.26 6.41 -17.72
CA VAL A 238 13.25 7.78 -18.24
C VAL A 238 11.81 8.18 -18.55
N VAL A 239 11.32 9.23 -17.85
CA VAL A 239 9.95 9.74 -18.02
C VAL A 239 10.02 11.22 -18.39
N ASP A 240 9.46 11.59 -19.56
CA ASP A 240 9.33 13.00 -19.99
C ASP A 240 8.23 13.69 -19.16
N ASP A 241 8.52 14.87 -18.63
CA ASP A 241 7.55 15.66 -17.85
C ASP A 241 6.29 16.04 -18.64
N LYS A 242 6.39 16.07 -19.97
CA LYS A 242 5.25 16.35 -20.85
C LYS A 242 4.10 15.35 -20.71
N VAL A 243 4.38 14.10 -20.25
CA VAL A 243 3.32 13.10 -20.06
C VAL A 243 2.38 13.45 -18.91
N PHE A 244 2.80 14.32 -18.00
CA PHE A 244 1.99 14.81 -16.89
C PHE A 244 1.29 16.15 -17.20
N ALA A 245 1.78 16.89 -18.20
CA ALA A 245 1.23 18.19 -18.55
C ALA A 245 -0.21 18.09 -19.08
N PHE A 246 -1.05 19.07 -18.77
CA PHE A 246 -2.36 19.19 -19.40
C PHE A 246 -2.18 19.30 -20.92
N PRO A 247 -2.86 18.49 -21.74
CA PRO A 247 -2.70 18.51 -23.17
C PRO A 247 -3.04 19.89 -23.77
N ALA A 248 -2.19 20.38 -24.65
CA ALA A 248 -2.48 21.61 -25.39
C ALA A 248 -3.74 21.40 -26.26
N ALA A 249 -4.57 22.43 -26.35
CA ALA A 249 -5.74 22.41 -27.22
C ALA A 249 -5.30 22.08 -28.65
N LYS A 250 -5.91 21.05 -29.26
CA LYS A 250 -5.67 20.77 -30.69
C LYS A 250 -6.10 22.01 -31.45
N SER A 251 -5.17 22.67 -32.13
CA SER A 251 -5.53 23.74 -33.07
C SER A 251 -6.47 23.12 -34.12
N LYS A 252 -7.71 23.60 -34.15
CA LYS A 252 -8.63 23.20 -35.22
C LYS A 252 -8.00 23.67 -36.56
N LYS A 253 -7.59 22.69 -37.34
CA LYS A 253 -7.26 22.93 -38.76
C LYS A 253 -8.53 23.06 -39.58
#